data_9432ed2633aca40756f6f90bfa7f1248
#
_entry.id   9432ed2633aca40756f6f90bfa7f1248
#
_cell.length_a   1.000
_cell.length_b   1.000
_cell.length_c   1.000
_cell.angle_alpha   90.00
_cell.angle_beta   90.00
_cell.angle_gamma   90.00
#
_symmetry.space_group_name_H-M   'P 1'
#
loop_
_entity.id
_entity.type
_entity.pdbx_description
1 polymer ?
#
loop_
_entity_poly.entity_id
_entity_poly.type
_entity_poly.pdbx_seq_one_letter_code
_entity_poly.pdbx_strand_id
1 'polypeptide(L)'
;MKLAVIGTGYVGLVSGACFSEFGFDVTCIDKDASKIDSIRSGVMPIYEPGLEDLVARNVTAGRLHFTTELGPAVADADAVFIAVGTPTRRGDGHADLTYVFDAARELAGHLFGYTVV
;
A
#
# COMPACT_ATOMS: atom_id res chain seq x y z
N MET A 1 6.69 -12.41 -8.86
CA MET A 1 5.34 -11.83 -8.75
C MET A 1 5.46 -10.41 -8.21
N LYS A 2 4.83 -9.47 -8.87
CA LYS A 2 4.79 -8.07 -8.45
C LYS A 2 3.45 -7.76 -7.82
N LEU A 3 3.48 -7.20 -6.62
CA LEU A 3 2.31 -6.82 -5.85
C LEU A 3 2.29 -5.31 -5.64
N ALA A 4 1.11 -4.72 -5.72
CA ALA A 4 0.89 -3.33 -5.33
C ALA A 4 -0.08 -3.29 -4.16
N VAL A 5 0.19 -2.43 -3.18
CA VAL A 5 -0.67 -2.24 -2.01
C VAL A 5 -1.05 -0.78 -1.92
N ILE A 6 -2.33 -0.48 -2.07
CA ILE A 6 -2.86 0.88 -2.02
C ILE A 6 -3.28 1.19 -0.57
N GLY A 7 -2.59 2.11 0.04
CA GLY A 7 -2.76 2.49 1.43
C GLY A 7 -1.61 2.03 2.31
N THR A 8 -1.07 2.93 3.12
CA THR A 8 0.04 2.64 4.05
C THR A 8 -0.37 2.85 5.50
N GLY A 9 -1.62 2.55 5.80
CA GLY A 9 -2.07 2.39 7.18
C GLY A 9 -1.57 1.07 7.77
N TYR A 10 -2.14 0.67 8.90
CA TYR A 10 -1.70 -0.56 9.59
C TYR A 10 -1.73 -1.77 8.65
N VAL A 11 -2.87 -2.04 8.05
CA VAL A 11 -3.05 -3.25 7.22
C VAL A 11 -2.15 -3.21 5.99
N GLY A 12 -2.15 -2.10 5.27
CA GLY A 12 -1.37 -2.00 4.02
C GLY A 12 0.13 -2.07 4.24
N LEU A 13 0.64 -1.35 5.24
CA LEU A 13 2.07 -1.32 5.53
C LEU A 13 2.57 -2.67 6.05
N VAL A 14 1.87 -3.27 7.00
CA VAL A 14 2.26 -4.57 7.56
C VAL A 14 2.17 -5.65 6.50
N SER A 15 1.08 -5.69 5.74
CA SER A 15 0.91 -6.68 4.66
C SER A 15 2.00 -6.53 3.60
N GLY A 16 2.27 -5.30 3.16
CA GLY A 16 3.30 -5.05 2.16
C GLY A 16 4.69 -5.49 2.63
N ALA A 17 5.03 -5.16 3.87
CA ALA A 17 6.31 -5.57 4.45
C ALA A 17 6.42 -7.10 4.56
N CYS A 18 5.36 -7.77 5.00
CA CYS A 18 5.35 -9.22 5.11
C CYS A 18 5.44 -9.93 3.75
N PHE A 19 4.70 -9.45 2.74
CA PHE A 19 4.79 -10.01 1.40
C PHE A 19 6.20 -9.86 0.81
N SER A 20 6.84 -8.71 1.02
CA SER A 20 8.22 -8.51 0.58
C SER A 20 9.20 -9.45 1.29
N GLU A 21 8.97 -9.73 2.57
CA GLU A 21 9.77 -10.71 3.33
C GLU A 21 9.64 -12.12 2.76
N PHE A 22 8.48 -12.47 2.21
CA PHE A 22 8.28 -13.75 1.54
C PHE A 22 8.94 -13.83 0.16
N GLY A 23 9.52 -12.73 -0.33
CA GLY A 23 10.27 -12.69 -1.58
C GLY A 23 9.54 -12.04 -2.75
N PHE A 24 8.33 -11.52 -2.56
CA PHE A 24 7.61 -10.79 -3.61
C PHE A 24 8.18 -9.38 -3.77
N ASP A 25 8.08 -8.85 -4.98
CA ASP A 25 8.39 -7.46 -5.28
C ASP A 25 7.14 -6.61 -5.01
N VAL A 26 7.20 -5.78 -3.98
CA VAL A 26 6.02 -5.06 -3.45
C VAL A 26 6.23 -3.55 -3.55
N THR A 27 5.24 -2.86 -4.08
CA THR A 27 5.16 -1.40 -4.05
C THR A 27 3.94 -0.98 -3.25
N CYS A 28 4.16 -0.20 -2.21
CA CYS A 28 3.11 0.41 -1.39
C CYS A 28 2.87 1.84 -1.86
N ILE A 29 1.61 2.20 -2.04
CA ILE A 29 1.19 3.50 -2.58
C ILE A 29 0.35 4.23 -1.54
N ASP A 30 0.61 5.51 -1.34
CA ASP A 30 -0.22 6.37 -0.53
C ASP A 30 -0.23 7.78 -1.13
N LYS A 31 -1.37 8.44 -1.11
CA LYS A 31 -1.50 9.82 -1.61
C LYS A 31 -0.80 10.84 -0.72
N ASP A 32 -0.59 10.50 0.54
CA ASP A 32 0.05 11.38 1.52
C ASP A 32 1.57 11.33 1.34
N ALA A 33 2.11 12.33 0.65
CA ALA A 33 3.55 12.43 0.39
C ALA A 33 4.37 12.51 1.69
N SER A 34 3.87 13.17 2.73
CA SER A 34 4.60 13.28 3.99
C SER A 34 4.71 11.93 4.69
N LYS A 35 3.67 11.11 4.60
CA LYS A 35 3.70 9.74 5.13
C LYS A 35 4.72 8.88 4.39
N ILE A 36 4.72 8.94 3.07
CA ILE A 36 5.69 8.21 2.24
C ILE A 36 7.13 8.65 2.55
N ASP A 37 7.37 9.94 2.66
CA ASP A 37 8.69 10.47 2.99
C ASP A 37 9.15 10.01 4.37
N SER A 38 8.27 10.00 5.36
CA SER A 38 8.57 9.49 6.70
C SER A 38 8.95 8.02 6.68
N ILE A 39 8.18 7.19 5.99
CA ILE A 39 8.47 5.75 5.88
C ILE A 39 9.82 5.53 5.18
N ARG A 40 10.09 6.26 4.10
CA ARG A 40 11.37 6.18 3.38
C ARG A 40 12.56 6.58 4.26
N SER A 41 12.35 7.49 5.20
CA SER A 41 13.40 7.91 6.14
C SER A 41 13.51 6.99 7.36
N GLY A 42 12.73 5.93 7.45
CA GLY A 42 12.77 4.95 8.53
C GLY A 42 11.82 5.23 9.68
N VAL A 43 10.93 6.21 9.54
CA VAL A 43 9.93 6.55 10.56
C VAL A 43 8.59 5.93 10.19
N MET A 44 8.13 4.97 10.98
CA MET A 44 6.86 4.29 10.72
C MET A 44 5.68 5.10 11.27
N PRO A 45 4.55 5.15 10.51
CA PRO A 45 3.35 5.88 10.96
C PRO A 45 2.59 5.15 12.07
N ILE A 46 2.94 3.90 12.33
CA ILE A 46 2.30 3.07 13.34
C ILE A 46 3.37 2.37 14.17
N TYR A 47 3.02 2.05 15.43
CA TYR A 47 3.89 1.25 16.28
C TYR A 47 3.52 -0.23 16.17
N GLU A 48 4.45 -1.02 15.63
CA GLU A 48 4.36 -2.48 15.58
C GLU A 48 5.75 -3.04 15.82
N PRO A 49 5.94 -3.88 16.87
CA PRO A 49 7.26 -4.44 17.15
C PRO A 49 7.84 -5.19 15.95
N GLY A 50 9.06 -4.84 15.58
CA GLY A 50 9.76 -5.47 14.45
C GLY A 50 9.43 -4.91 13.07
N LEU A 51 8.42 -4.06 12.93
CA LEU A 51 8.03 -3.52 11.62
C LEU A 51 9.13 -2.64 11.00
N GLU A 52 9.74 -1.78 11.80
CA GLU A 52 10.79 -0.88 11.32
C GLU A 52 11.96 -1.66 10.71
N ASP A 53 12.43 -2.70 11.39
CA ASP A 53 13.51 -3.56 10.90
C ASP A 53 13.10 -4.36 9.67
N LEU A 54 11.87 -4.85 9.64
CA LEU A 54 11.32 -5.60 8.53
C LEU A 54 11.26 -4.73 7.27
N VAL A 55 10.77 -3.52 7.39
CA VAL A 55 10.71 -2.53 6.29
C VAL A 55 12.12 -2.20 5.82
N ALA A 56 13.03 -1.85 6.74
CA ALA A 56 14.37 -1.44 6.40
C ALA A 56 15.13 -2.51 5.61
N ARG A 57 15.07 -3.77 6.07
CA ARG A 57 15.80 -4.85 5.39
C ARG A 57 15.23 -5.17 4.02
N ASN A 58 13.91 -5.07 3.83
CA ASN A 58 13.30 -5.33 2.53
C ASN A 58 13.46 -4.18 1.54
N VAL A 59 13.47 -2.94 2.02
CA VAL A 59 13.85 -1.78 1.20
C VAL A 59 15.30 -1.92 0.72
N THR A 60 16.21 -2.24 1.62
CA THR A 60 17.63 -2.46 1.28
C THR A 60 17.81 -3.60 0.27
N ALA A 61 17.03 -4.66 0.40
CA ALA A 61 17.05 -5.80 -0.52
C ALA A 61 16.43 -5.48 -1.89
N GLY A 62 15.78 -4.33 -2.06
CA GLY A 62 15.13 -3.94 -3.31
C GLY A 62 13.79 -4.61 -3.58
N ARG A 63 13.18 -5.22 -2.56
CA ARG A 63 11.88 -5.90 -2.69
C ARG A 63 10.70 -5.07 -2.22
N LEU A 64 10.93 -3.98 -1.48
CA LEU A 64 9.86 -3.14 -0.93
C LEU A 64 10.09 -1.70 -1.36
N HIS A 65 9.06 -1.11 -1.98
CA HIS A 65 9.11 0.25 -2.51
C HIS A 65 7.90 1.04 -2.01
N PHE A 66 8.07 2.35 -1.90
CA PHE A 66 7.02 3.28 -1.48
C PHE A 66 6.91 4.42 -2.49
N THR A 67 5.69 4.78 -2.88
CA THR A 67 5.47 5.86 -3.85
C THR A 67 4.11 6.53 -3.62
N THR A 68 3.99 7.76 -4.10
CA THR A 68 2.70 8.44 -4.20
C THR A 68 2.02 8.22 -5.55
N GLU A 69 2.72 7.62 -6.52
CA GLU A 69 2.25 7.45 -7.89
C GLU A 69 1.63 6.09 -8.12
N LEU A 70 0.31 6.06 -8.30
CA LEU A 70 -0.45 4.82 -8.50
C LEU A 70 -0.15 4.19 -9.86
N GLY A 71 -0.18 4.98 -10.94
CA GLY A 71 -0.08 4.47 -12.30
C GLY A 71 1.09 3.54 -12.54
N PRO A 72 2.34 4.01 -12.35
CA PRO A 72 3.52 3.16 -12.58
C PRO A 72 3.56 1.93 -11.67
N ALA A 73 3.05 2.05 -10.44
CA ALA A 73 3.11 0.95 -9.47
C ALA A 73 2.18 -0.21 -9.83
N VAL A 74 1.04 0.07 -10.48
CA VAL A 74 0.03 -0.96 -10.78
C VAL A 74 0.08 -1.44 -12.24
N ALA A 75 0.77 -0.71 -13.12
CA ALA A 75 0.76 -0.99 -14.56
C ALA A 75 1.24 -2.42 -14.89
N ASP A 76 2.19 -2.94 -14.16
CA ASP A 76 2.73 -4.29 -14.34
C ASP A 76 2.55 -5.20 -13.11
N ALA A 77 1.67 -4.81 -12.19
CA ALA A 77 1.38 -5.62 -11.01
C ALA A 77 0.56 -6.86 -11.39
N ASP A 78 0.89 -7.98 -10.77
CA ASP A 78 0.13 -9.22 -10.91
C ASP A 78 -1.10 -9.21 -10.01
N ALA A 79 -0.99 -8.59 -8.84
CA ALA A 79 -2.10 -8.41 -7.91
C ALA A 79 -2.03 -7.05 -7.23
N VAL A 80 -3.19 -6.48 -6.95
CA VAL A 80 -3.34 -5.20 -6.26
C VAL A 80 -4.23 -5.38 -5.05
N PHE A 81 -3.76 -4.93 -3.89
CA PHE A 81 -4.54 -4.92 -2.66
C PHE A 81 -5.03 -3.49 -2.39
N ILE A 82 -6.33 -3.32 -2.24
CA ILE A 82 -6.91 -2.05 -1.81
C ILE A 82 -7.02 -2.11 -0.29
N ALA A 83 -6.11 -1.43 0.39
CA ALA A 83 -6.00 -1.43 1.85
C ALA A 83 -6.14 -0.01 2.42
N VAL A 84 -7.03 0.77 1.84
CA VAL A 84 -7.36 2.13 2.30
C VAL A 84 -8.25 2.09 3.53
N GLY A 85 -8.31 3.20 4.28
CA GLY A 85 -9.15 3.28 5.46
C GLY A 85 -10.64 3.20 5.14
N THR A 86 -11.38 2.60 6.07
CA THR A 86 -12.85 2.55 6.04
C THR A 86 -13.39 3.11 7.36
N PRO A 87 -13.25 4.44 7.59
CA PRO A 87 -13.66 5.03 8.85
C PRO A 87 -15.16 4.92 9.07
N THR A 88 -15.57 5.00 10.33
CA THR A 88 -16.99 5.01 10.66
C THR A 88 -17.66 6.27 10.14
N ARG A 89 -18.73 6.12 9.40
CA ARG A 89 -19.52 7.21 8.84
C ARG A 89 -20.31 7.91 9.93
N ARG A 90 -20.32 9.25 9.90
CA ARG A 90 -21.10 10.04 10.86
C ARG A 90 -22.60 9.81 10.65
N GLY A 91 -23.33 9.66 11.74
CA GLY A 91 -24.77 9.58 11.78
C GLY A 91 -25.35 8.17 11.83
N ASP A 92 -24.84 7.21 11.08
CA ASP A 92 -25.40 5.85 11.02
C ASP A 92 -24.45 4.75 11.53
N GLY A 93 -23.20 5.05 11.81
CA GLY A 93 -22.20 4.08 12.30
C GLY A 93 -21.71 3.08 11.29
N HIS A 94 -22.12 3.17 10.02
CA HIS A 94 -21.64 2.30 8.96
C HIS A 94 -20.26 2.71 8.48
N ALA A 95 -19.51 1.79 7.87
CA ALA A 95 -18.22 2.09 7.28
C ALA A 95 -18.39 3.06 6.10
N ASP A 96 -17.52 4.06 6.04
CA ASP A 96 -17.41 4.94 4.88
C ASP A 96 -16.53 4.28 3.83
N LEU A 97 -17.14 3.84 2.73
CA LEU A 97 -16.46 3.15 1.64
C LEU A 97 -16.00 4.09 0.53
N THR A 98 -16.11 5.40 0.71
CA THR A 98 -15.74 6.40 -0.30
C THR A 98 -14.28 6.20 -0.76
N TYR A 99 -13.37 5.98 0.17
CA TYR A 99 -11.95 5.78 -0.14
C TYR A 99 -11.71 4.50 -0.94
N VAL A 100 -12.46 3.44 -0.65
CA VAL A 100 -12.38 2.18 -1.40
C VAL A 100 -12.83 2.40 -2.84
N PHE A 101 -13.96 3.06 -3.03
CA PHE A 101 -14.50 3.34 -4.37
C PHE A 101 -13.58 4.27 -5.17
N ASP A 102 -13.04 5.30 -4.54
CA ASP A 102 -12.11 6.22 -5.19
C ASP A 102 -10.84 5.50 -5.64
N ALA A 103 -10.28 4.64 -4.79
CA ALA A 103 -9.11 3.84 -5.12
C ALA A 103 -9.41 2.90 -6.29
N ALA A 104 -10.55 2.23 -6.28
CA ALA A 104 -10.95 1.32 -7.36
C ALA A 104 -11.14 2.05 -8.69
N ARG A 105 -11.75 3.24 -8.68
CA ARG A 105 -11.94 4.06 -9.89
C ARG A 105 -10.61 4.51 -10.47
N GLU A 106 -9.72 5.01 -9.63
CA GLU A 106 -8.39 5.45 -10.06
C GLU A 106 -7.58 4.27 -10.61
N LEU A 107 -7.60 3.14 -9.90
CA LEU A 107 -6.93 1.92 -10.31
C LEU A 107 -7.39 1.44 -11.69
N ALA A 108 -8.70 1.48 -11.96
CA ALA A 108 -9.27 0.99 -13.20
C ALA A 108 -8.67 1.65 -14.44
N GLY A 109 -8.27 2.91 -14.35
CA GLY A 109 -7.63 3.64 -15.45
C GLY A 109 -6.20 3.22 -15.77
N HIS A 110 -5.58 2.40 -14.91
CA HIS A 110 -4.18 2.01 -15.03
C HIS A 110 -3.98 0.50 -15.19
N LEU A 111 -5.06 -0.26 -15.35
CA LEU A 111 -5.00 -1.71 -15.57
C LEU A 111 -4.94 -2.00 -17.07
N PHE A 112 -3.83 -2.56 -17.54
CA PHE A 112 -3.58 -2.79 -18.95
C PHE A 112 -3.51 -4.26 -19.34
N GLY A 113 -3.55 -5.16 -18.37
CA GLY A 113 -3.49 -6.60 -18.60
C GLY A 113 -4.24 -7.34 -17.51
N TYR A 114 -3.98 -8.63 -17.40
CA TYR A 114 -4.59 -9.42 -16.34
C TYR A 114 -4.00 -9.04 -15.00
N THR A 115 -4.84 -8.60 -14.10
CA THR A 115 -4.45 -8.23 -12.72
C THR A 115 -5.57 -8.66 -11.77
N VAL A 116 -5.20 -9.28 -10.67
CA VAL A 116 -6.14 -9.63 -9.60
C VAL A 116 -6.23 -8.45 -8.63
N VAL A 117 -7.45 -8.04 -8.30
CA VAL A 117 -7.70 -6.95 -7.34
C VAL A 117 -8.43 -7.50 -6.14
#